data_57b1186f7fb2ca3ca99504ea0b09c6fa
#
_entry.id   57b1186f7fb2ca3ca99504ea0b09c6fa
#
_cell.length_a   1.000
_cell.length_b   1.000
_cell.length_c   1.000
_cell.angle_alpha   90.00
_cell.angle_beta   90.00
_cell.angle_gamma   90.00
#
_symmetry.space_group_name_H-M   'P 1'
#
loop_
_entity.id
_entity.type
_entity.pdbx_description
1 polymer ?
#
loop_
_entity_poly.entity_id
_entity_poly.type
_entity_poly.pdbx_seq_one_letter_code
_entity_poly.pdbx_strand_id
1 'polypeptide(L)'
;MMTVIDIIQELEQESQATRRVLERVPEDKLRWKPHPKSMTLGQLAMHIANLPGAIAGISLAPFDVKTPIPRPEAGSTAEVLAGFDESLDRAKTILRGMDDAELALPWRMMNGSQELWSIPRGAFLRSVLLNHWYHHRGQLTVYLRQTGAAVPAVYGDSADEKVMPV
;
A
#
# COMPACT_ATOMS: atom_id res chain seq x y z
N MET A 1 10.14 13.59 16.50
CA MET A 1 9.85 12.14 16.53
C MET A 1 8.50 11.97 15.85
N MET A 2 8.31 11.01 14.96
CA MET A 2 7.05 10.79 14.24
C MET A 2 5.97 10.32 15.24
N THR A 3 4.81 10.94 15.20
CA THR A 3 3.65 10.62 16.04
C THR A 3 2.64 9.75 15.27
N VAL A 4 1.69 9.15 15.97
CA VAL A 4 0.56 8.45 15.33
C VAL A 4 -0.24 9.39 14.43
N ILE A 5 -0.41 10.64 14.86
CA ILE A 5 -1.11 11.66 14.07
C ILE A 5 -0.38 11.95 12.77
N ASP A 6 0.96 12.06 12.79
CA ASP A 6 1.76 12.27 11.57
C ASP A 6 1.56 11.12 10.57
N ILE A 7 1.54 9.87 11.05
CA ILE A 7 1.30 8.68 10.21
C ILE A 7 -0.10 8.72 9.58
N ILE A 8 -1.12 9.07 10.37
CA ILE A 8 -2.51 9.15 9.87
C ILE A 8 -2.65 10.25 8.83
N GLN A 9 -2.10 11.43 9.09
CA GLN A 9 -2.15 12.55 8.15
C GLN A 9 -1.45 12.22 6.83
N GLU A 10 -0.26 11.63 6.88
CA GLU A 10 0.46 11.18 5.68
C GLU A 10 -0.33 10.10 4.93
N LEU A 11 -0.91 9.12 5.64
CA LEU A 11 -1.74 8.07 5.04
C LEU A 11 -2.97 8.68 4.33
N GLU A 12 -3.64 9.65 4.93
CA GLU A 12 -4.81 10.33 4.34
C GLU A 12 -4.42 11.16 3.12
N GLN A 13 -3.34 11.91 3.17
CA GLN A 13 -2.82 12.68 2.05
C GLN A 13 -2.46 11.76 0.87
N GLU A 14 -1.71 10.70 1.13
CA GLU A 14 -1.23 9.77 0.11
C GLU A 14 -2.35 8.89 -0.46
N SER A 15 -3.42 8.68 0.29
CA SER A 15 -4.59 7.92 -0.17
C SER A 15 -5.25 8.57 -1.39
N GLN A 16 -5.27 9.89 -1.47
CA GLN A 16 -5.85 10.63 -2.60
C GLN A 16 -5.07 10.34 -3.90
N ALA A 17 -3.73 10.44 -3.82
CA ALA A 17 -2.87 10.13 -4.97
C ALA A 17 -2.94 8.65 -5.37
N THR A 18 -3.01 7.76 -4.38
CA THR A 18 -3.12 6.31 -4.63
C THR A 18 -4.45 5.96 -5.29
N ARG A 19 -5.56 6.52 -4.80
CA ARG A 19 -6.89 6.34 -5.41
C ARG A 19 -6.88 6.73 -6.89
N ARG A 20 -6.35 7.89 -7.24
CA ARG A 20 -6.27 8.37 -8.62
C ARG A 20 -5.48 7.42 -9.53
N VAL A 21 -4.42 6.79 -9.01
CA VAL A 21 -3.65 5.79 -9.75
C VAL A 21 -4.47 4.50 -9.92
N LEU A 22 -5.17 4.03 -8.87
CA LEU A 22 -6.01 2.83 -8.92
C LEU A 22 -7.20 2.99 -9.87
N GLU A 23 -7.80 4.17 -9.95
CA GLU A 23 -8.90 4.51 -10.87
C GLU A 23 -8.51 4.42 -12.35
N ARG A 24 -7.20 4.46 -12.66
CA ARG A 24 -6.68 4.32 -14.03
C ARG A 24 -6.41 2.88 -14.45
N VAL A 25 -6.61 1.90 -13.57
CA VAL A 25 -6.38 0.48 -13.88
C VAL A 25 -7.39 0.03 -14.94
N PRO A 26 -6.95 -0.37 -16.15
CA PRO A 26 -7.86 -0.81 -17.20
C PRO A 26 -8.34 -2.25 -16.90
N GLU A 27 -9.65 -2.42 -16.82
CA GLU A 27 -10.29 -3.68 -16.43
C GLU A 27 -9.99 -4.82 -17.42
N ASP A 28 -9.90 -4.51 -18.72
CA ASP A 28 -9.55 -5.48 -19.76
C ASP A 28 -8.09 -5.95 -19.73
N LYS A 29 -7.25 -5.33 -18.88
CA LYS A 29 -5.82 -5.64 -18.72
C LYS A 29 -5.46 -6.23 -17.35
N LEU A 30 -6.41 -6.54 -16.49
CA LEU A 30 -6.13 -7.03 -15.13
C LEU A 30 -5.19 -8.25 -15.11
N ARG A 31 -5.27 -9.13 -16.11
CA ARG A 31 -4.40 -10.32 -16.25
C ARG A 31 -3.07 -10.05 -16.94
N TRP A 32 -2.87 -8.85 -17.48
CA TRP A 32 -1.61 -8.48 -18.11
C TRP A 32 -0.47 -8.36 -17.07
N LYS A 33 0.75 -8.72 -17.49
CA LYS A 33 1.98 -8.54 -16.69
C LYS A 33 3.18 -8.26 -17.59
N PRO A 34 4.14 -7.45 -17.14
CA PRO A 34 5.30 -7.07 -17.95
C PRO A 34 6.31 -8.22 -18.12
N HIS A 35 6.29 -9.20 -17.20
CA HIS A 35 7.21 -10.33 -17.21
C HIS A 35 6.58 -11.54 -16.54
N PRO A 36 6.88 -12.79 -16.93
CA PRO A 36 6.34 -14.01 -16.31
C PRO A 36 6.52 -14.10 -14.78
N LYS A 37 7.58 -13.52 -14.24
CA LYS A 37 7.87 -13.48 -12.80
C LYS A 37 7.20 -12.33 -12.05
N SER A 38 6.59 -11.38 -12.76
CA SER A 38 5.93 -10.22 -12.14
C SER A 38 4.49 -10.55 -11.73
N MET A 39 3.95 -9.78 -10.80
CA MET A 39 2.52 -9.76 -10.54
C MET A 39 1.76 -9.34 -11.79
N THR A 40 0.52 -9.79 -11.93
CA THR A 40 -0.40 -9.21 -12.92
C THR A 40 -0.77 -7.78 -12.51
N LEU A 41 -1.33 -7.00 -13.45
CA LEU A 41 -1.84 -5.66 -13.15
C LEU A 41 -2.88 -5.70 -12.03
N GLY A 42 -3.82 -6.66 -12.09
CA GLY A 42 -4.85 -6.85 -11.07
C GLY A 42 -4.28 -7.24 -9.70
N GLN A 43 -3.28 -8.14 -9.68
CA GLN A 43 -2.59 -8.51 -8.43
C GLN A 43 -1.85 -7.33 -7.81
N LEU A 44 -1.16 -6.52 -8.61
CA LEU A 44 -0.45 -5.35 -8.11
C LEU A 44 -1.43 -4.28 -7.61
N ALA A 45 -2.50 -4.02 -8.35
CA ALA A 45 -3.53 -3.07 -7.94
C ALA A 45 -4.21 -3.50 -6.63
N MET A 46 -4.60 -4.77 -6.51
CA MET A 46 -5.21 -5.32 -5.29
C MET A 46 -4.21 -5.34 -4.12
N HIS A 47 -2.92 -5.61 -4.38
CA HIS A 47 -1.89 -5.51 -3.36
C HIS A 47 -1.77 -4.09 -2.80
N ILE A 48 -1.75 -3.08 -3.67
CA ILE A 48 -1.72 -1.66 -3.27
C ILE A 48 -2.97 -1.29 -2.49
N ALA A 49 -4.14 -1.75 -2.94
CA ALA A 49 -5.41 -1.49 -2.29
C ALA A 49 -5.46 -2.04 -0.85
N ASN A 50 -5.02 -3.29 -0.67
CA ASN A 50 -5.12 -3.98 0.62
C ASN A 50 -3.98 -3.66 1.59
N LEU A 51 -2.86 -3.11 1.12
CA LEU A 51 -1.64 -2.93 1.89
C LEU A 51 -1.83 -2.10 3.16
N PRO A 52 -2.53 -0.94 3.16
CA PRO A 52 -2.68 -0.13 4.37
C PRO A 52 -3.27 -0.89 5.56
N GLY A 53 -4.43 -1.52 5.36
CA GLY A 53 -5.12 -2.27 6.42
C GLY A 53 -4.41 -3.54 6.84
N ALA A 54 -3.78 -4.23 5.88
CA ALA A 54 -3.00 -5.45 6.15
C ALA A 54 -1.79 -5.13 7.02
N ILE A 55 -0.98 -4.13 6.65
CA ILE A 55 0.25 -3.79 7.38
C ILE A 55 -0.05 -3.14 8.73
N ALA A 56 -1.08 -2.27 8.82
CA ALA A 56 -1.53 -1.77 10.12
C ALA A 56 -1.94 -2.91 11.05
N GLY A 57 -2.66 -3.93 10.54
CA GLY A 57 -3.01 -5.13 11.31
C GLY A 57 -1.79 -5.95 11.74
N ILE A 58 -0.83 -6.17 10.85
CA ILE A 58 0.42 -6.89 11.14
C ILE A 58 1.26 -6.14 12.20
N SER A 59 1.16 -4.82 12.29
CA SER A 59 1.91 -4.03 13.26
C SER A 59 1.51 -4.27 14.71
N LEU A 60 0.34 -4.85 14.97
CA LEU A 60 -0.19 -5.03 16.32
C LEU A 60 0.49 -6.14 17.12
N ALA A 61 1.07 -7.14 16.44
CA ALA A 61 1.67 -8.32 17.05
C ALA A 61 2.92 -8.77 16.28
N PRO A 62 3.76 -9.64 16.86
CA PRO A 62 4.82 -10.30 16.12
C PRO A 62 4.28 -11.05 14.90
N PHE A 63 5.01 -10.99 13.77
CA PHE A 63 4.62 -11.64 12.53
C PHE A 63 5.53 -12.85 12.24
N ASP A 64 4.92 -14.02 12.07
CA ASP A 64 5.66 -15.23 11.66
C ASP A 64 5.77 -15.27 10.12
N VAL A 65 6.99 -15.38 9.60
CA VAL A 65 7.27 -15.45 8.16
C VAL A 65 6.64 -16.66 7.46
N LYS A 66 6.21 -17.67 8.23
CA LYS A 66 5.48 -18.83 7.71
C LYS A 66 4.00 -18.54 7.46
N THR A 67 3.50 -17.39 7.97
CA THR A 67 2.10 -16.98 7.73
C THR A 67 1.92 -16.68 6.24
N PRO A 68 1.00 -17.37 5.54
CA PRO A 68 0.75 -17.09 4.14
C PRO A 68 0.24 -15.65 3.93
N ILE A 69 0.83 -14.93 2.99
CA ILE A 69 0.34 -13.62 2.57
C ILE A 69 -0.48 -13.81 1.30
N PRO A 70 -1.81 -13.63 1.33
CA PRO A 70 -2.66 -13.76 0.16
C PRO A 70 -2.27 -12.76 -0.93
N ARG A 71 -2.35 -13.20 -2.19
CA ARG A 71 -2.16 -12.36 -3.38
C ARG A 71 -3.37 -12.50 -4.29
N PRO A 72 -4.51 -11.92 -3.89
CA PRO A 72 -5.74 -12.06 -4.66
C PRO A 72 -5.59 -11.41 -6.03
N GLU A 73 -6.24 -12.00 -7.03
CA GLU A 73 -6.43 -11.40 -8.35
C GLU A 73 -7.70 -10.55 -8.30
N ALA A 74 -7.65 -9.34 -8.83
CA ALA A 74 -8.85 -8.51 -8.95
C ALA A 74 -9.75 -9.02 -10.09
N GLY A 75 -11.04 -9.07 -9.85
CA GLY A 75 -12.05 -9.37 -10.86
C GLY A 75 -12.52 -8.13 -11.63
N SER A 76 -12.39 -6.94 -11.02
CA SER A 76 -12.76 -5.66 -11.63
C SER A 76 -12.00 -4.50 -10.98
N THR A 77 -11.98 -3.35 -11.64
CA THR A 77 -11.44 -2.10 -11.06
C THR A 77 -12.31 -1.63 -9.89
N ALA A 78 -13.61 -1.86 -9.95
CA ALA A 78 -14.54 -1.55 -8.85
C ALA A 78 -14.19 -2.36 -7.58
N GLU A 79 -13.83 -3.64 -7.71
CA GLU A 79 -13.37 -4.48 -6.58
C GLU A 79 -12.08 -3.93 -5.97
N VAL A 80 -11.12 -3.49 -6.79
CA VAL A 80 -9.88 -2.85 -6.31
C VAL A 80 -10.20 -1.61 -5.48
N LEU A 81 -11.08 -0.74 -5.95
CA LEU A 81 -11.44 0.51 -5.25
C LEU A 81 -12.22 0.24 -3.96
N ALA A 82 -13.13 -0.72 -3.96
CA ALA A 82 -13.84 -1.14 -2.76
C ALA A 82 -12.89 -1.71 -1.69
N GLY A 83 -11.98 -2.60 -2.09
CA GLY A 83 -10.93 -3.14 -1.19
C GLY A 83 -10.00 -2.05 -0.66
N PHE A 84 -9.70 -1.03 -1.48
CA PHE A 84 -8.92 0.12 -1.06
C PHE A 84 -9.62 0.92 0.05
N ASP A 85 -10.89 1.23 -0.11
CA ASP A 85 -11.67 1.98 0.88
C ASP A 85 -11.76 1.23 2.21
N GLU A 86 -12.09 -0.05 2.17
CA GLU A 86 -12.15 -0.91 3.36
C GLU A 86 -10.79 -1.00 4.07
N SER A 87 -9.71 -1.20 3.30
CA SER A 87 -8.35 -1.29 3.81
C SER A 87 -7.89 0.01 4.47
N LEU A 88 -8.20 1.15 3.85
CA LEU A 88 -7.84 2.47 4.38
C LEU A 88 -8.57 2.77 5.68
N ASP A 89 -9.88 2.48 5.75
CA ASP A 89 -10.67 2.68 6.97
C ASP A 89 -10.21 1.77 8.11
N ARG A 90 -9.86 0.52 7.80
CA ARG A 90 -9.26 -0.40 8.77
C ARG A 90 -7.91 0.14 9.28
N ALA A 91 -7.03 0.61 8.40
CA ALA A 91 -5.74 1.18 8.79
C ALA A 91 -5.93 2.38 9.73
N LYS A 92 -6.81 3.32 9.38
CA LYS A 92 -7.12 4.50 10.20
C LYS A 92 -7.68 4.11 11.57
N THR A 93 -8.58 3.13 11.61
CA THR A 93 -9.16 2.63 12.85
C THR A 93 -8.10 2.06 13.78
N ILE A 94 -7.20 1.23 13.25
CA ILE A 94 -6.09 0.64 14.01
C ILE A 94 -5.15 1.74 14.53
N LEU A 95 -4.72 2.65 13.66
CA LEU A 95 -3.79 3.71 14.03
C LEU A 95 -4.39 4.67 15.07
N ARG A 96 -5.67 5.03 14.96
CA ARG A 96 -6.37 5.86 15.97
C ARG A 96 -6.50 5.19 17.34
N GLY A 97 -6.41 3.87 17.39
CA GLY A 97 -6.39 3.10 18.62
C GLY A 97 -5.02 3.02 19.30
N MET A 98 -3.96 3.51 18.66
CA MET A 98 -2.59 3.54 19.21
C MET A 98 -2.27 4.88 19.85
N ASP A 99 -1.34 4.86 20.81
CA ASP A 99 -0.69 6.07 21.33
C ASP A 99 0.77 6.16 20.83
N ASP A 100 1.38 7.32 21.05
CA ASP A 100 2.77 7.56 20.61
C ASP A 100 3.80 6.69 21.33
N ALA A 101 3.50 6.25 22.57
CA ALA A 101 4.39 5.35 23.32
C ALA A 101 4.44 3.97 22.67
N GLU A 102 3.33 3.51 22.08
CA GLU A 102 3.27 2.24 21.37
C GLU A 102 4.14 2.21 20.11
N LEU A 103 4.41 3.37 19.49
CA LEU A 103 5.32 3.45 18.33
C LEU A 103 6.77 3.12 18.70
N ALA A 104 7.16 3.30 19.97
CA ALA A 104 8.48 2.94 20.47
C ALA A 104 8.62 1.45 20.83
N LEU A 105 7.50 0.73 21.00
CA LEU A 105 7.52 -0.68 21.32
C LEU A 105 8.12 -1.51 20.18
N PRO A 106 8.83 -2.60 20.49
CA PRO A 106 9.44 -3.46 19.49
C PRO A 106 8.36 -4.22 18.70
N TRP A 107 8.40 -4.12 17.39
CA TRP A 107 7.75 -5.06 16.49
C TRP A 107 8.76 -6.12 16.06
N ARG A 108 8.32 -7.39 15.96
CA ARG A 108 9.20 -8.54 15.73
C ARG A 108 8.77 -9.36 14.54
N MET A 109 9.75 -9.78 13.75
CA MET A 109 9.57 -10.80 12.72
C MET A 109 10.08 -12.13 13.26
N MET A 110 9.26 -13.16 13.19
CA MET A 110 9.50 -14.47 13.78
C MET A 110 9.60 -15.58 12.72
N ASN A 111 10.29 -16.65 13.04
CA ASN A 111 10.23 -17.94 12.35
C ASN A 111 9.97 -19.01 13.42
N GLY A 112 8.70 -19.28 13.70
CA GLY A 112 8.29 -20.04 14.87
C GLY A 112 8.74 -19.34 16.16
N SER A 113 9.57 -19.98 16.99
CA SER A 113 10.10 -19.40 18.23
C SER A 113 11.34 -18.51 18.05
N GLN A 114 11.94 -18.51 16.85
CA GLN A 114 13.14 -17.73 16.57
C GLN A 114 12.78 -16.30 16.14
N GLU A 115 13.29 -15.30 16.86
CA GLU A 115 13.27 -13.92 16.42
C GLU A 115 14.30 -13.72 15.29
N LEU A 116 13.83 -13.26 14.11
CA LEU A 116 14.68 -12.96 12.97
C LEU A 116 15.09 -11.49 12.94
N TRP A 117 14.19 -10.61 13.36
CA TRP A 117 14.37 -9.18 13.27
C TRP A 117 13.44 -8.44 14.23
N SER A 118 13.92 -7.32 14.78
CA SER A 118 13.14 -6.45 15.66
C SER A 118 13.46 -4.98 15.38
N ILE A 119 12.41 -4.16 15.29
CA ILE A 119 12.52 -2.71 15.13
C ILE A 119 11.40 -2.01 15.90
N PRO A 120 11.51 -0.72 16.23
CA PRO A 120 10.39 0.04 16.76
C PRO A 120 9.18 -0.03 15.83
N ARG A 121 7.97 -0.17 16.40
CA ARG A 121 6.71 -0.24 15.61
C ARG A 121 6.55 0.96 14.68
N GLY A 122 6.89 2.17 15.12
CA GLY A 122 6.87 3.35 14.26
C GLY A 122 7.80 3.25 13.05
N ALA A 123 9.00 2.66 13.22
CA ALA A 123 9.92 2.40 12.11
C ALA A 123 9.36 1.33 11.14
N PHE A 124 8.70 0.30 11.67
CA PHE A 124 7.97 -0.69 10.86
C PHE A 124 6.86 -0.03 10.04
N LEU A 125 5.99 0.77 10.67
CA LEU A 125 4.92 1.49 9.98
C LEU A 125 5.50 2.43 8.91
N ARG A 126 6.56 3.17 9.20
CA ARG A 126 7.23 4.03 8.21
C ARG A 126 7.75 3.25 7.01
N SER A 127 8.47 2.14 7.26
CA SER A 127 9.16 1.39 6.20
C SER A 127 8.24 0.45 5.46
N VAL A 128 7.40 -0.31 6.17
CA VAL A 128 6.63 -1.43 5.62
C VAL A 128 5.19 -1.03 5.29
N LEU A 129 4.63 0.01 5.91
CA LEU A 129 3.36 0.55 5.47
C LEU A 129 3.58 1.64 4.42
N LEU A 130 4.16 2.78 4.79
CA LEU A 130 4.21 3.95 3.92
C LEU A 130 5.18 3.80 2.73
N ASN A 131 6.47 3.53 2.98
CA ASN A 131 7.45 3.44 1.89
C ASN A 131 7.15 2.28 0.93
N HIS A 132 6.72 1.14 1.44
CA HIS A 132 6.35 -0.02 0.63
C HIS A 132 5.10 0.27 -0.23
N TRP A 133 4.14 1.02 0.32
CA TRP A 133 2.96 1.47 -0.43
C TRP A 133 3.33 2.40 -1.59
N TYR A 134 4.19 3.39 -1.33
CA TYR A 134 4.68 4.31 -2.37
C TYR A 134 5.48 3.58 -3.45
N HIS A 135 6.31 2.61 -3.04
CA HIS A 135 7.06 1.78 -3.97
C HIS A 135 6.14 1.06 -4.96
N HIS A 136 5.10 0.37 -4.48
CA HIS A 136 4.18 -0.35 -5.35
C HIS A 136 3.30 0.60 -6.18
N ARG A 137 2.89 1.74 -5.62
CA ARG A 137 2.19 2.77 -6.41
C ARG A 137 3.07 3.26 -7.58
N GLY A 138 4.35 3.51 -7.34
CA GLY A 138 5.30 3.86 -8.40
C GLY A 138 5.45 2.75 -9.45
N GLN A 139 5.48 1.48 -9.05
CA GLN A 139 5.45 0.36 -10.00
C GLN A 139 4.17 0.34 -10.83
N LEU A 140 3.01 0.59 -10.21
CA LEU A 140 1.72 0.60 -10.92
C LEU A 140 1.67 1.68 -11.99
N THR A 141 2.25 2.86 -11.77
CA THR A 141 2.31 3.89 -12.82
C THR A 141 3.07 3.42 -14.08
N VAL A 142 4.12 2.61 -13.91
CA VAL A 142 4.83 1.99 -15.04
C VAL A 142 3.95 0.96 -15.75
N TYR A 143 3.20 0.13 -15.02
CA TYR A 143 2.25 -0.83 -15.58
C TYR A 143 1.15 -0.14 -16.38
N LEU A 144 0.58 0.95 -15.83
CA LEU A 144 -0.41 1.78 -16.53
C LEU A 144 0.14 2.30 -17.86
N ARG A 145 1.34 2.85 -17.85
CA ARG A 145 1.98 3.35 -19.07
C ARG A 145 2.16 2.25 -20.12
N GLN A 146 2.59 1.07 -19.72
CA GLN A 146 2.80 -0.07 -20.62
C GLN A 146 1.49 -0.65 -21.17
N THR A 147 0.37 -0.48 -20.47
CA THR A 147 -0.95 -0.89 -20.94
C THR A 147 -1.68 0.20 -21.74
N GLY A 148 -1.05 1.37 -21.95
CA GLY A 148 -1.64 2.48 -22.68
C GLY A 148 -2.62 3.33 -21.86
N ALA A 149 -2.74 3.07 -20.56
CA ALA A 149 -3.58 3.89 -19.68
C ALA A 149 -2.89 5.22 -19.34
N ALA A 150 -3.69 6.28 -19.20
CA ALA A 150 -3.19 7.58 -18.75
C ALA A 150 -2.67 7.50 -17.31
N VAL A 151 -1.52 8.10 -17.05
CA VAL A 151 -0.88 8.10 -15.74
C VAL A 151 -1.16 9.45 -15.06
N PRO A 152 -1.83 9.47 -13.87
CA PRO A 152 -2.06 10.73 -13.17
C PRO A 152 -0.76 11.31 -12.63
N ALA A 153 -0.73 12.64 -12.46
CA ALA A 153 0.32 13.33 -11.72
C ALA A 153 0.24 12.93 -10.23
N VAL A 154 1.39 12.60 -9.61
CA VAL A 154 1.46 12.20 -8.20
C VAL A 154 2.26 13.23 -7.38
N TYR A 155 3.59 13.25 -7.51
CA TYR A 155 4.46 14.22 -6.84
C TYR A 155 5.01 15.30 -7.78
N GLY A 156 4.63 15.22 -9.03
CA GLY A 156 5.00 16.11 -10.11
C GLY A 156 4.20 15.76 -11.34
N ASP A 157 4.41 16.54 -12.40
CA ASP A 157 3.75 16.32 -13.69
C ASP A 157 3.99 14.92 -14.23
N SER A 158 2.96 14.37 -14.87
CA SER A 158 3.11 13.24 -15.78
C SER A 158 3.07 13.74 -17.23
N ALA A 159 3.28 12.83 -18.20
CA ALA A 159 3.06 13.16 -19.60
C ALA A 159 1.59 13.45 -19.94
N ASP A 160 0.66 12.97 -19.09
CA ASP A 160 -0.79 13.04 -19.34
C ASP A 160 -1.48 14.10 -18.47
N GLU A 161 -0.85 14.53 -17.37
CA GLU A 161 -1.50 15.40 -16.39
C GLU A 161 -0.49 16.34 -15.72
N LYS A 162 -0.90 17.60 -15.50
CA LYS A 162 -0.15 18.62 -14.77
C LYS A 162 -0.63 18.73 -13.32
N VAL A 163 0.32 18.93 -12.38
CA VAL A 163 -0.01 19.16 -10.97
C VAL A 163 -0.59 20.55 -10.78
N MET A 164 -0.05 21.53 -11.51
CA MET A 164 -0.54 22.92 -11.50
C MET A 164 -0.95 23.34 -12.91
N PRO A 165 -2.06 24.07 -13.06
CA PRO A 165 -2.36 24.72 -14.33
C PRO A 165 -1.26 25.76 -14.61
N VAL A 166 -0.64 25.67 -15.77
CA VAL A 166 0.28 26.68 -16.31
C VAL A 166 -0.55 27.83 -16.82
#